data_5998b458caccaf28eb3a6ea53b6c5760
#
_entry.id   5998b458caccaf28eb3a6ea53b6c5760
#
_cell.length_a   1.000
_cell.length_b   1.000
_cell.length_c   1.000
_cell.angle_alpha   90.00
_cell.angle_beta   90.00
_cell.angle_gamma   90.00
#
_symmetry.space_group_name_H-M   'P 1'
#
loop_
_entity.id
_entity.type
_entity.pdbx_description
1 polymer ?
#
loop_
_entity_poly.entity_id
_entity_poly.type
_entity_poly.pdbx_seq_one_letter_code
_entity_poly.pdbx_strand_id
1 'polypeptide(L)'
;MLLQILRLWVALALNVTNASVLRASGHKQCPPLETGTIIVDSYQLYPENADFDMNQCLLYFGALFNASVVVYDPYKAETVETLEFPGITRTRPFHVGGVAWDPYTNLISILVDSAVPHETADHEISGDDFIKRYDPVKKEYLWSLNITEVTQGLYGGQQDVEHDARGHVYILGSYPGTLLRVKPDGSSIEPWYLPEKIDHTYYGLTGLAATGDILLASDIKNNSGSGEIYRFDMTAEKGTPVLVPRTPNDPILDFDAIYLPPKYGGKVLLISEHSRGVSVLRSADGKWETAEYLGLIPNDPTLDEGGANTATVEISGNIYMVVEWFGDPIVAGTSAGNRTEFPLTDITDQVEKLL
;
A
#
# COMPACT_ATOMS: atom_id res chain seq x y z
N MET A 1 -39.40 -49.95 -51.08
CA MET A 1 -39.24 -50.16 -49.63
C MET A 1 -37.98 -49.43 -49.21
N LEU A 2 -38.07 -48.13 -48.90
CA LEU A 2 -36.96 -47.29 -48.51
C LEU A 2 -37.09 -47.03 -46.99
N LEU A 3 -36.08 -47.47 -46.23
CA LEU A 3 -35.94 -47.13 -44.80
C LEU A 3 -35.23 -45.78 -44.69
N GLN A 4 -35.90 -44.74 -44.17
CA GLN A 4 -35.31 -43.49 -43.75
C GLN A 4 -34.74 -43.67 -42.34
N ILE A 5 -33.43 -43.44 -42.21
CA ILE A 5 -32.75 -43.36 -40.90
C ILE A 5 -32.73 -41.88 -40.49
N LEU A 6 -33.49 -41.54 -39.48
CA LEU A 6 -33.53 -40.24 -38.84
C LEU A 6 -32.32 -40.11 -37.90
N ARG A 7 -31.35 -39.25 -38.22
CA ARG A 7 -30.24 -38.90 -37.30
C ARG A 7 -30.67 -37.75 -36.41
N LEU A 8 -30.84 -38.05 -35.14
CA LEU A 8 -31.07 -37.06 -34.06
C LEU A 8 -29.73 -36.46 -33.69
N TRP A 9 -29.53 -35.15 -33.96
CA TRP A 9 -28.42 -34.39 -33.42
C TRP A 9 -28.84 -33.82 -32.04
N VAL A 10 -28.25 -34.33 -30.96
CA VAL A 10 -28.37 -33.74 -29.62
C VAL A 10 -27.24 -32.70 -29.53
N ALA A 11 -27.60 -31.44 -29.57
CA ALA A 11 -26.71 -30.32 -29.25
C ALA A 11 -26.54 -30.27 -27.74
N LEU A 12 -25.37 -30.70 -27.25
CA LEU A 12 -24.97 -30.47 -25.88
C LEU A 12 -24.50 -29.01 -25.75
N ALA A 13 -25.33 -28.15 -25.19
CA ALA A 13 -24.91 -26.81 -24.78
C ALA A 13 -24.02 -26.94 -23.55
N LEU A 14 -22.72 -26.79 -23.73
CA LEU A 14 -21.76 -26.60 -22.67
C LEU A 14 -21.96 -25.18 -22.12
N ASN A 15 -22.68 -25.06 -21.03
CA ASN A 15 -22.63 -23.85 -20.20
C ASN A 15 -21.26 -23.78 -19.55
N VAL A 16 -20.36 -23.02 -20.14
CA VAL A 16 -19.12 -22.60 -19.50
C VAL A 16 -19.51 -21.51 -18.50
N THR A 17 -19.84 -21.91 -17.30
CA THR A 17 -19.82 -20.99 -16.16
C THR A 17 -18.36 -20.65 -15.90
N ASN A 18 -17.97 -19.42 -16.24
CA ASN A 18 -16.74 -18.80 -15.75
C ASN A 18 -16.87 -18.67 -14.21
N ALA A 19 -16.63 -19.74 -13.50
CA ALA A 19 -16.30 -19.69 -12.11
C ALA A 19 -14.89 -19.11 -12.04
N SER A 20 -14.80 -17.87 -11.62
CA SER A 20 -13.57 -17.29 -11.08
C SER A 20 -13.11 -18.22 -9.97
N VAL A 21 -12.11 -19.05 -10.27
CA VAL A 21 -11.45 -19.86 -9.27
C VAL A 21 -10.57 -18.89 -8.47
N LEU A 22 -11.16 -18.18 -7.51
CA LEU A 22 -10.45 -17.83 -6.32
C LEU A 22 -10.04 -19.18 -5.72
N ARG A 23 -8.78 -19.59 -5.95
CA ARG A 23 -8.19 -20.66 -5.19
C ARG A 23 -8.28 -20.22 -3.74
N ALA A 24 -9.20 -20.81 -3.00
CA ALA A 24 -9.15 -20.84 -1.56
C ALA A 24 -7.84 -21.58 -1.22
N SER A 25 -6.72 -20.84 -1.17
CA SER A 25 -5.60 -21.23 -0.34
C SER A 25 -6.22 -21.37 1.04
N GLY A 26 -5.98 -22.47 1.75
CA GLY A 26 -6.56 -22.72 3.05
C GLY A 26 -5.98 -21.76 4.10
N HIS A 27 -6.22 -20.46 3.93
CA HIS A 27 -5.83 -19.43 4.87
C HIS A 27 -6.61 -19.67 6.15
N LYS A 28 -5.91 -19.70 7.24
CA LYS A 28 -6.54 -19.68 8.57
C LYS A 28 -7.23 -18.32 8.68
N GLN A 29 -8.56 -18.33 8.66
CA GLN A 29 -9.31 -17.08 8.82
C GLN A 29 -9.03 -16.53 10.22
N CYS A 30 -8.55 -15.29 10.29
CA CYS A 30 -8.36 -14.60 11.55
C CYS A 30 -9.71 -14.42 12.27
N PRO A 31 -9.76 -14.53 13.60
CA PRO A 31 -10.99 -14.28 14.34
C PRO A 31 -11.53 -12.87 14.05
N PRO A 32 -12.84 -12.63 14.12
CA PRO A 32 -13.37 -11.28 14.11
C PRO A 32 -12.74 -10.46 15.23
N LEU A 33 -12.41 -9.22 14.92
CA LEU A 33 -11.95 -8.25 15.90
C LEU A 33 -13.15 -7.41 16.38
N GLU A 34 -13.18 -7.03 17.65
CA GLU A 34 -14.19 -6.11 18.15
C GLU A 34 -14.05 -4.75 17.44
N THR A 35 -15.18 -4.10 17.16
CA THR A 35 -15.18 -2.76 16.55
C THR A 35 -14.70 -1.71 17.55
N GLY A 36 -14.15 -0.63 17.04
CA GLY A 36 -13.67 0.51 17.80
C GLY A 36 -12.19 0.77 17.62
N THR A 37 -11.74 1.92 18.12
CA THR A 37 -10.34 2.36 18.00
C THR A 37 -9.39 1.43 18.75
N ILE A 38 -8.32 1.01 18.06
CA ILE A 38 -7.22 0.27 18.67
C ILE A 38 -6.15 1.27 19.09
N ILE A 39 -5.73 1.25 20.35
CA ILE A 39 -4.57 2.03 20.79
C ILE A 39 -3.35 1.12 20.77
N VAL A 40 -2.41 1.42 19.89
CA VAL A 40 -1.12 0.72 19.81
C VAL A 40 -0.16 1.39 20.80
N ASP A 41 0.14 0.70 21.91
CA ASP A 41 1.15 1.15 22.88
C ASP A 41 2.53 0.65 22.41
N SER A 42 3.30 1.57 21.82
CA SER A 42 4.63 1.27 21.30
C SER A 42 5.47 2.54 21.23
N TYR A 43 6.47 2.66 22.11
CA TYR A 43 7.30 3.86 22.19
C TYR A 43 8.03 4.15 20.87
N GLN A 44 7.80 5.37 20.36
CA GLN A 44 8.41 5.86 19.12
C GLN A 44 8.03 5.04 17.86
N LEU A 45 6.80 4.48 17.80
CA LEU A 45 6.34 3.76 16.62
C LEU A 45 6.28 4.67 15.39
N TYR A 46 5.56 5.80 15.47
CA TYR A 46 5.37 6.73 14.34
C TYR A 46 5.06 5.98 13.02
N PRO A 47 3.85 5.39 12.90
CA PRO A 47 3.53 4.49 11.80
C PRO A 47 3.21 5.27 10.53
N GLU A 48 4.03 5.12 9.50
CA GLU A 48 3.78 5.69 8.17
C GLU A 48 2.80 4.84 7.38
N ASN A 49 3.00 3.53 7.41
CA ASN A 49 2.20 2.55 6.70
C ASN A 49 1.98 1.33 7.59
N ALA A 50 0.93 0.57 7.30
CA ALA A 50 0.62 -0.67 7.98
C ALA A 50 -0.05 -1.67 7.04
N ASP A 51 0.25 -2.96 7.20
CA ASP A 51 -0.47 -4.01 6.51
C ASP A 51 -0.71 -5.23 7.41
N PHE A 52 -1.77 -5.96 7.13
CA PHE A 52 -2.24 -7.05 7.98
C PHE A 52 -2.03 -8.43 7.32
N ASP A 53 -1.15 -9.23 7.91
CA ASP A 53 -0.97 -10.64 7.53
C ASP A 53 -2.17 -11.48 8.00
N MET A 54 -3.07 -11.78 7.07
CA MET A 54 -4.26 -12.57 7.34
C MET A 54 -3.97 -14.06 7.65
N ASN A 55 -2.74 -14.53 7.47
CA ASN A 55 -2.38 -15.91 7.82
C ASN A 55 -1.89 -16.04 9.26
N GLN A 56 -1.14 -15.09 9.74
CA GLN A 56 -0.63 -15.06 11.10
C GLN A 56 -1.47 -14.21 12.03
N CYS A 57 -2.41 -13.42 11.49
CA CYS A 57 -3.24 -12.46 12.22
C CYS A 57 -2.40 -11.41 12.96
N LEU A 58 -1.37 -10.92 12.30
CA LEU A 58 -0.44 -9.92 12.81
C LEU A 58 -0.44 -8.69 11.91
N LEU A 59 -0.26 -7.54 12.53
CA LEU A 59 -0.14 -6.25 11.87
C LEU A 59 1.34 -5.86 11.80
N TYR A 60 1.79 -5.39 10.64
CA TYR A 60 3.14 -4.91 10.41
C TYR A 60 3.09 -3.40 10.18
N PHE A 61 3.82 -2.65 10.99
CA PHE A 61 3.94 -1.20 10.86
C PHE A 61 5.32 -0.80 10.37
N GLY A 62 5.38 0.05 9.38
CA GLY A 62 6.59 0.80 9.08
C GLY A 62 6.80 1.88 10.14
N ALA A 63 7.78 1.70 11.03
CA ALA A 63 8.15 2.71 12.02
C ALA A 63 9.08 3.72 11.34
N LEU A 64 8.48 4.82 10.83
CA LEU A 64 9.12 5.78 9.93
C LEU A 64 10.50 6.20 10.42
N PHE A 65 10.54 6.98 11.48
CA PHE A 65 11.77 7.64 11.95
C PHE A 65 12.79 6.69 12.56
N ASN A 66 12.34 5.53 13.07
CA ASN A 66 13.23 4.52 13.63
C ASN A 66 13.77 3.57 12.56
N ALA A 67 13.30 3.64 11.32
CA ALA A 67 13.69 2.75 10.23
C ALA A 67 13.66 1.27 10.67
N SER A 68 12.52 0.83 11.19
CA SER A 68 12.27 -0.54 11.67
C SER A 68 10.84 -0.96 11.35
N VAL A 69 10.51 -2.25 11.53
CA VAL A 69 9.13 -2.72 11.42
C VAL A 69 8.67 -3.24 12.77
N VAL A 70 7.56 -2.71 13.25
CA VAL A 70 6.90 -3.21 14.47
C VAL A 70 5.84 -4.23 14.09
N VAL A 71 5.94 -5.43 14.66
CA VAL A 71 4.95 -6.51 14.49
C VAL A 71 4.04 -6.52 15.71
N TYR A 72 2.74 -6.36 15.49
CA TYR A 72 1.74 -6.16 16.54
C TYR A 72 0.63 -7.22 16.45
N ASP A 73 0.26 -7.77 17.60
CA ASP A 73 -0.90 -8.68 17.72
C ASP A 73 -2.13 -7.88 18.16
N PRO A 74 -3.09 -7.57 17.26
CA PRO A 74 -4.25 -6.76 17.60
C PRO A 74 -5.24 -7.49 18.52
N TYR A 75 -5.15 -8.81 18.65
CA TYR A 75 -6.02 -9.61 19.54
C TYR A 75 -5.53 -9.63 20.97
N LYS A 76 -4.24 -9.44 21.18
CA LYS A 76 -3.62 -9.37 22.51
C LYS A 76 -3.27 -7.95 22.93
N ALA A 77 -3.36 -7.00 22.00
CA ALA A 77 -2.95 -5.61 22.19
C ALA A 77 -1.48 -5.51 22.65
N GLU A 78 -0.57 -6.24 21.97
CA GLU A 78 0.85 -6.26 22.32
C GLU A 78 1.77 -6.22 21.09
N THR A 79 2.92 -5.55 21.22
CA THR A 79 4.02 -5.68 20.28
C THR A 79 4.67 -7.05 20.44
N VAL A 80 4.66 -7.86 19.38
CA VAL A 80 5.23 -9.21 19.37
C VAL A 80 6.73 -9.18 19.10
N GLU A 81 7.15 -8.30 18.18
CA GLU A 81 8.53 -8.23 17.70
C GLU A 81 8.80 -6.87 17.04
N THR A 82 10.03 -6.44 17.06
CA THR A 82 10.52 -5.34 16.22
C THR A 82 11.61 -5.86 15.32
N LEU A 83 11.41 -5.75 14.00
CA LEU A 83 12.42 -6.11 13.00
C LEU A 83 13.37 -4.93 12.84
N GLU A 84 14.60 -5.13 13.27
CA GLU A 84 15.67 -4.14 13.18
C GLU A 84 16.68 -4.50 12.08
N PHE A 85 17.27 -3.48 11.45
CA PHE A 85 18.20 -3.62 10.34
C PHE A 85 19.58 -3.10 10.77
N PRO A 86 20.61 -3.96 10.84
CA PRO A 86 21.96 -3.53 11.24
C PRO A 86 22.49 -2.38 10.37
N GLY A 87 22.92 -1.29 11.02
CA GLY A 87 23.44 -0.09 10.37
C GLY A 87 22.37 0.84 9.76
N ILE A 88 21.09 0.50 9.87
CA ILE A 88 19.96 1.25 9.34
C ILE A 88 19.07 1.73 10.49
N THR A 89 18.55 0.80 11.28
CA THR A 89 17.62 1.15 12.38
C THR A 89 18.21 2.20 13.30
N ARG A 90 17.43 3.25 13.58
CA ARG A 90 17.80 4.44 14.36
C ARG A 90 19.02 5.20 13.80
N THR A 91 19.26 5.09 12.49
CA THR A 91 20.37 5.76 11.80
C THR A 91 19.80 6.70 10.73
N ARG A 92 19.90 8.01 10.93
CA ARG A 92 19.52 8.98 9.89
C ARG A 92 20.44 8.87 8.68
N PRO A 93 19.94 9.07 7.46
CA PRO A 93 18.59 9.52 7.11
C PRO A 93 17.58 8.40 6.81
N PHE A 94 17.78 7.18 7.30
CA PHE A 94 16.89 6.08 6.95
C PHE A 94 15.52 6.18 7.59
N HIS A 95 14.51 5.81 6.80
CA HIS A 95 13.11 5.61 7.16
C HIS A 95 12.64 4.19 6.76
N VAL A 96 11.48 3.78 7.26
CA VAL A 96 10.67 2.69 6.69
C VAL A 96 9.30 3.27 6.37
N GLY A 97 9.11 3.69 5.11
CA GLY A 97 7.86 4.25 4.60
C GLY A 97 6.87 3.18 4.17
N GLY A 98 7.33 2.13 3.46
CA GLY A 98 6.47 1.09 2.91
C GLY A 98 6.63 -0.27 3.58
N VAL A 99 5.52 -0.89 3.97
CA VAL A 99 5.45 -2.30 4.39
C VAL A 99 4.19 -2.92 3.82
N ALA A 100 4.32 -4.08 3.14
CA ALA A 100 3.18 -4.76 2.56
C ALA A 100 3.28 -6.28 2.69
N TRP A 101 2.18 -6.90 3.09
CA TRP A 101 2.00 -8.33 3.06
C TRP A 101 1.55 -8.79 1.68
N ASP A 102 2.25 -9.77 1.12
CA ASP A 102 1.92 -10.37 -0.16
C ASP A 102 0.96 -11.55 0.03
N PRO A 103 -0.31 -11.42 -0.36
CA PRO A 103 -1.31 -12.47 -0.18
C PRO A 103 -1.05 -13.71 -1.03
N TYR A 104 -0.20 -13.64 -2.05
CA TYR A 104 0.08 -14.74 -2.95
C TYR A 104 1.23 -15.63 -2.45
N THR A 105 2.22 -15.04 -1.80
CA THR A 105 3.42 -15.75 -1.32
C THR A 105 3.50 -15.84 0.19
N ASN A 106 2.71 -15.08 0.94
CA ASN A 106 2.74 -14.92 2.40
C ASN A 106 4.07 -14.35 2.92
N LEU A 107 4.72 -13.52 2.13
CA LEU A 107 5.94 -12.83 2.48
C LEU A 107 5.64 -11.35 2.75
N ILE A 108 6.53 -10.70 3.47
CA ILE A 108 6.47 -9.26 3.73
C ILE A 108 7.52 -8.55 2.87
N SER A 109 7.11 -7.52 2.15
CA SER A 109 8.03 -6.54 1.55
C SER A 109 8.21 -5.37 2.49
N ILE A 110 9.46 -4.94 2.67
CA ILE A 110 9.82 -3.82 3.55
C ILE A 110 10.69 -2.86 2.75
N LEU A 111 10.21 -1.64 2.62
CA LEU A 111 10.89 -0.56 1.94
C LEU A 111 11.62 0.31 2.96
N VAL A 112 12.94 0.31 2.88
CA VAL A 112 13.80 1.22 3.63
C VAL A 112 14.24 2.31 2.68
N ASP A 113 13.95 3.54 2.98
CA ASP A 113 14.20 4.68 2.12
C ASP A 113 15.03 5.76 2.82
N SER A 114 15.62 6.63 2.02
CA SER A 114 16.25 7.85 2.51
C SER A 114 15.20 8.93 2.75
N ALA A 115 15.20 9.54 3.92
CA ALA A 115 14.36 10.70 4.24
C ALA A 115 14.69 11.95 3.42
N VAL A 116 15.89 12.02 2.84
CA VAL A 116 16.43 13.26 2.21
C VAL A 116 15.51 13.84 1.16
N PRO A 117 14.89 13.08 0.22
CA PRO A 117 13.96 13.63 -0.74
C PRO A 117 12.76 14.32 -0.10
N HIS A 118 12.23 13.75 0.97
CA HIS A 118 11.05 14.29 1.69
C HIS A 118 11.42 15.47 2.59
N GLU A 119 12.56 15.41 3.28
CA GLU A 119 13.07 16.50 4.15
C GLU A 119 13.51 17.73 3.35
N THR A 120 13.95 17.58 2.11
CA THR A 120 14.42 18.68 1.25
C THR A 120 13.38 19.14 0.25
N ALA A 121 12.17 18.56 0.27
CA ALA A 121 11.10 18.84 -0.68
C ALA A 121 11.61 18.77 -2.14
N ASP A 122 12.19 17.63 -2.53
CA ASP A 122 12.70 17.28 -3.86
C ASP A 122 14.01 17.94 -4.32
N HIS A 123 14.60 18.81 -3.51
CA HIS A 123 15.85 19.48 -3.92
C HIS A 123 17.03 18.50 -3.95
N GLU A 124 16.98 17.44 -3.19
CA GLU A 124 18.03 16.42 -3.12
C GLU A 124 17.42 15.01 -3.03
N ILE A 125 17.77 14.13 -3.95
CA ILE A 125 17.33 12.73 -3.98
C ILE A 125 18.50 11.77 -3.68
N SER A 126 19.33 12.14 -2.72
CA SER A 126 20.47 11.34 -2.29
C SER A 126 20.12 10.40 -1.15
N GLY A 127 20.97 9.42 -0.94
CA GLY A 127 20.86 8.42 0.09
C GLY A 127 20.66 7.02 -0.50
N ASP A 128 20.76 6.03 0.37
CA ASP A 128 20.56 4.63 -0.02
C ASP A 128 19.13 4.20 0.28
N ASP A 129 18.51 3.54 -0.71
CA ASP A 129 17.20 2.93 -0.59
C ASP A 129 17.32 1.42 -0.76
N PHE A 130 16.55 0.65 0.02
CA PHE A 130 16.57 -0.80 -0.03
C PHE A 130 15.16 -1.37 -0.04
N ILE A 131 14.97 -2.43 -0.82
CA ILE A 131 13.79 -3.31 -0.69
C ILE A 131 14.23 -4.64 -0.10
N LYS A 132 13.51 -5.11 0.91
CA LYS A 132 13.77 -6.36 1.60
C LYS A 132 12.56 -7.27 1.50
N ARG A 133 12.81 -8.56 1.35
CA ARG A 133 11.77 -9.60 1.37
C ARG A 133 11.96 -10.48 2.59
N TYR A 134 10.96 -10.52 3.45
CA TYR A 134 10.98 -11.23 4.73
C TYR A 134 9.98 -12.38 4.75
N ASP A 135 10.42 -13.56 5.20
CA ASP A 135 9.56 -14.71 5.48
C ASP A 135 9.14 -14.67 6.97
N PRO A 136 7.88 -14.31 7.26
CA PRO A 136 7.45 -14.14 8.65
C PRO A 136 7.29 -15.45 9.41
N VAL A 137 7.18 -16.59 8.69
CA VAL A 137 7.07 -17.92 9.30
C VAL A 137 8.46 -18.42 9.70
N LYS A 138 9.45 -18.27 8.82
CA LYS A 138 10.82 -18.67 9.08
C LYS A 138 11.62 -17.63 9.86
N LYS A 139 11.12 -16.40 9.92
CA LYS A 139 11.78 -15.23 10.52
C LYS A 139 13.17 -14.96 9.91
N GLU A 140 13.22 -14.99 8.58
CA GLU A 140 14.46 -14.74 7.82
C GLU A 140 14.22 -13.81 6.62
N TYR A 141 15.26 -13.04 6.25
CA TYR A 141 15.25 -12.27 5.01
C TYR A 141 15.68 -13.17 3.85
N LEU A 142 14.82 -13.28 2.84
CA LEU A 142 15.11 -14.07 1.63
C LEU A 142 16.11 -13.34 0.73
N TRP A 143 15.95 -12.02 0.61
CA TRP A 143 16.83 -11.15 -0.14
C TRP A 143 16.68 -9.69 0.31
N SER A 144 17.70 -8.88 -0.02
CA SER A 144 17.72 -7.44 0.15
C SER A 144 18.45 -6.82 -1.04
N LEU A 145 17.82 -5.86 -1.72
CA LEU A 145 18.36 -5.20 -2.90
C LEU A 145 18.56 -3.72 -2.62
N ASN A 146 19.66 -3.16 -3.11
CA ASN A 146 19.90 -1.72 -3.11
C ASN A 146 19.19 -1.09 -4.34
N ILE A 147 18.21 -0.26 -4.10
CA ILE A 147 17.42 0.43 -5.14
C ILE A 147 18.28 1.53 -5.79
N THR A 148 19.13 2.18 -5.01
CA THR A 148 19.97 3.28 -5.46
C THR A 148 20.93 2.86 -6.58
N GLU A 149 21.34 1.57 -6.64
CA GLU A 149 22.12 1.02 -7.76
C GLU A 149 21.38 1.10 -9.11
N VAL A 150 20.04 1.09 -9.09
CA VAL A 150 19.20 1.17 -10.28
C VAL A 150 18.82 2.61 -10.60
N THR A 151 18.47 3.39 -9.61
CA THR A 151 18.05 4.79 -9.79
C THR A 151 19.22 5.72 -10.08
N GLN A 152 20.42 5.38 -9.59
CA GLN A 152 21.66 6.16 -9.71
C GLN A 152 21.50 7.63 -9.32
N GLY A 153 20.58 7.94 -8.39
CA GLY A 153 20.31 9.30 -7.95
C GLY A 153 19.63 10.19 -9.00
N LEU A 154 19.02 9.60 -10.03
CA LEU A 154 18.28 10.35 -11.05
C LEU A 154 16.81 10.53 -10.67
N TYR A 155 16.27 9.65 -9.88
CA TYR A 155 14.90 9.64 -9.35
C TYR A 155 14.87 8.85 -8.05
N GLY A 156 13.91 9.12 -7.17
CA GLY A 156 13.90 8.52 -5.83
C GLY A 156 12.67 8.90 -5.01
N GLY A 157 12.86 9.00 -3.68
CA GLY A 157 11.77 9.18 -2.73
C GLY A 157 10.86 7.95 -2.74
N GLN A 158 11.46 6.78 -2.47
CA GLN A 158 10.72 5.53 -2.47
C GLN A 158 9.73 5.54 -1.30
N GLN A 159 8.45 5.25 -1.56
CA GLN A 159 7.40 5.47 -0.56
C GLN A 159 6.48 4.27 -0.35
N ASP A 160 6.13 3.53 -1.40
CA ASP A 160 5.14 2.46 -1.29
C ASP A 160 5.50 1.22 -2.09
N VAL A 161 4.88 0.08 -1.76
CA VAL A 161 5.19 -1.23 -2.34
C VAL A 161 3.95 -2.09 -2.48
N GLU A 162 3.83 -2.79 -3.64
CA GLU A 162 2.74 -3.69 -3.96
C GLU A 162 3.21 -4.95 -4.70
N HIS A 163 2.29 -5.91 -4.88
CA HIS A 163 2.59 -7.24 -5.41
C HIS A 163 1.62 -7.68 -6.51
N ASP A 164 2.11 -8.54 -7.41
CA ASP A 164 1.25 -9.28 -8.34
C ASP A 164 1.19 -10.79 -8.01
N ALA A 165 0.23 -11.48 -8.61
CA ALA A 165 0.03 -12.92 -8.40
C ALA A 165 1.20 -13.80 -8.92
N ARG A 166 2.16 -13.22 -9.65
CA ARG A 166 3.38 -13.88 -10.13
C ARG A 166 4.54 -13.72 -9.13
N GLY A 167 4.33 -12.94 -8.06
CA GLY A 167 5.29 -12.69 -7.00
C GLY A 167 6.26 -11.54 -7.29
N HIS A 168 6.04 -10.73 -8.32
CA HIS A 168 6.80 -9.50 -8.51
C HIS A 168 6.47 -8.50 -7.41
N VAL A 169 7.46 -7.68 -7.07
CA VAL A 169 7.30 -6.56 -6.16
C VAL A 169 7.40 -5.28 -6.97
N TYR A 170 6.41 -4.39 -6.83
CA TYR A 170 6.38 -3.07 -7.44
C TYR A 170 6.70 -2.04 -6.38
N ILE A 171 7.62 -1.11 -6.69
CA ILE A 171 8.08 -0.07 -5.77
C ILE A 171 7.80 1.27 -6.40
N LEU A 172 7.15 2.15 -5.67
CA LEU A 172 6.86 3.51 -6.05
C LEU A 172 7.97 4.44 -5.61
N GLY A 173 8.40 5.34 -6.51
CA GLY A 173 9.24 6.50 -6.20
C GLY A 173 8.49 7.78 -6.54
N SER A 174 8.45 8.73 -5.60
CA SER A 174 7.63 9.95 -5.70
C SER A 174 8.24 11.03 -6.58
N TYR A 175 9.54 11.05 -6.73
CA TYR A 175 10.28 12.09 -7.42
C TYR A 175 11.03 11.58 -8.67
N PRO A 176 10.43 11.73 -9.91
CA PRO A 176 9.14 12.36 -10.28
C PRO A 176 7.98 11.39 -10.32
N GLY A 177 7.70 10.42 -9.85
CA GLY A 177 6.62 9.43 -10.00
C GLY A 177 7.08 8.30 -10.92
N THR A 178 7.64 7.27 -10.32
CA THR A 178 8.25 6.14 -11.03
C THR A 178 7.79 4.82 -10.41
N LEU A 179 7.86 3.74 -11.20
CA LEU A 179 7.62 2.39 -10.68
C LEU A 179 8.78 1.48 -11.07
N LEU A 180 9.37 0.86 -10.07
CA LEU A 180 10.34 -0.22 -10.25
C LEU A 180 9.63 -1.57 -10.11
N ARG A 181 10.17 -2.62 -10.75
CA ARG A 181 9.69 -3.99 -10.61
C ARG A 181 10.84 -4.91 -10.24
N VAL A 182 10.65 -5.67 -9.16
CA VAL A 182 11.58 -6.71 -8.70
C VAL A 182 11.06 -8.07 -9.09
N LYS A 183 11.94 -8.94 -9.58
CA LYS A 183 11.58 -10.34 -9.84
C LYS A 183 11.30 -11.10 -8.54
N PRO A 184 10.45 -12.14 -8.60
CA PRO A 184 10.02 -12.89 -7.41
C PRO A 184 11.17 -13.45 -6.56
N ASP A 185 12.27 -13.85 -7.21
CA ASP A 185 13.45 -14.43 -6.57
C ASP A 185 14.48 -13.38 -6.12
N GLY A 186 14.21 -12.09 -6.32
CA GLY A 186 15.15 -11.01 -6.00
C GLY A 186 16.35 -10.93 -6.96
N SER A 187 16.34 -11.66 -8.08
CA SER A 187 17.50 -11.73 -8.99
C SER A 187 17.74 -10.44 -9.77
N SER A 188 16.74 -9.59 -9.92
CA SER A 188 16.87 -8.29 -10.58
C SER A 188 15.78 -7.32 -10.16
N ILE A 189 16.11 -6.03 -10.23
CA ILE A 189 15.21 -4.89 -10.13
C ILE A 189 15.37 -4.05 -11.41
N GLU A 190 14.28 -3.56 -11.96
CA GLU A 190 14.28 -2.77 -13.19
C GLU A 190 13.26 -1.63 -13.15
N PRO A 191 13.52 -0.51 -13.85
CA PRO A 191 12.50 0.48 -14.10
C PRO A 191 11.37 -0.12 -14.94
N TRP A 192 10.17 -0.20 -14.36
CA TRP A 192 8.99 -0.72 -15.06
C TRP A 192 8.16 0.40 -15.68
N TYR A 193 8.03 1.53 -14.96
CA TYR A 193 7.49 2.78 -15.47
C TYR A 193 8.39 3.95 -15.11
N LEU A 194 8.74 4.73 -16.11
CA LEU A 194 9.39 6.02 -15.97
C LEU A 194 8.62 7.05 -16.81
N PRO A 195 8.40 8.27 -16.32
CA PRO A 195 7.86 9.34 -17.14
C PRO A 195 8.82 9.69 -18.29
N GLU A 196 8.29 10.29 -19.37
CA GLU A 196 9.09 10.68 -20.54
C GLU A 196 10.26 11.60 -20.17
N LYS A 197 10.02 12.52 -19.23
CA LYS A 197 11.04 13.41 -18.67
C LYS A 197 11.27 13.03 -17.21
N ILE A 198 12.50 12.69 -16.87
CA ILE A 198 12.92 12.52 -15.48
C ILE A 198 13.22 13.90 -14.90
N ASP A 199 12.33 14.37 -14.03
CA ASP A 199 12.43 15.66 -13.35
C ASP A 199 12.11 15.47 -11.88
N HIS A 200 13.14 15.20 -11.08
CA HIS A 200 12.95 14.87 -9.66
C HIS A 200 12.37 16.02 -8.83
N THR A 201 12.22 17.23 -9.43
CA THR A 201 11.53 18.34 -8.78
C THR A 201 10.00 18.25 -8.90
N TYR A 202 9.49 17.26 -9.63
CA TYR A 202 8.06 16.96 -9.71
C TYR A 202 7.69 15.93 -8.64
N TYR A 203 6.82 16.31 -7.71
CA TYR A 203 6.22 15.39 -6.75
C TYR A 203 5.01 14.71 -7.38
N GLY A 204 5.15 13.45 -7.72
CA GLY A 204 4.19 12.68 -8.51
C GLY A 204 3.44 11.62 -7.71
N LEU A 205 3.82 10.34 -7.91
CA LEU A 205 3.12 9.22 -7.28
C LEU A 205 3.35 9.16 -5.77
N THR A 206 2.32 8.75 -5.01
CA THR A 206 2.39 8.68 -3.53
C THR A 206 1.92 7.36 -2.96
N GLY A 207 1.01 6.62 -3.59
CA GLY A 207 0.50 5.36 -3.06
C GLY A 207 0.19 4.35 -4.15
N LEU A 208 0.24 3.06 -3.80
CA LEU A 208 -0.08 1.91 -4.63
C LEU A 208 -1.18 1.06 -4.02
N ALA A 209 -1.99 0.44 -4.86
CA ALA A 209 -2.92 -0.62 -4.45
C ALA A 209 -3.18 -1.57 -5.61
N ALA A 210 -3.19 -2.88 -5.37
CA ALA A 210 -3.32 -3.89 -6.42
C ALA A 210 -4.58 -4.75 -6.30
N THR A 211 -5.16 -5.12 -7.43
CA THR A 211 -6.24 -6.10 -7.51
C THR A 211 -6.14 -6.90 -8.81
N GLY A 212 -5.99 -8.21 -8.71
CA GLY A 212 -5.75 -9.08 -9.86
C GLY A 212 -4.48 -8.68 -10.63
N ASP A 213 -4.64 -8.31 -11.89
CA ASP A 213 -3.54 -7.82 -12.74
C ASP A 213 -3.53 -6.28 -12.88
N ILE A 214 -4.29 -5.56 -12.05
CA ILE A 214 -4.37 -4.10 -12.07
C ILE A 214 -3.60 -3.53 -10.88
N LEU A 215 -2.68 -2.61 -11.16
CA LEU A 215 -2.05 -1.75 -10.17
C LEU A 215 -2.64 -0.35 -10.29
N LEU A 216 -3.13 0.19 -9.19
CA LEU A 216 -3.53 1.59 -9.07
C LEU A 216 -2.39 2.38 -8.45
N ALA A 217 -2.21 3.60 -8.91
CA ALA A 217 -1.27 4.55 -8.34
C ALA A 217 -1.94 5.92 -8.22
N SER A 218 -1.75 6.59 -7.09
CA SER A 218 -2.16 7.97 -6.87
C SER A 218 -1.07 8.94 -7.31
N ASP A 219 -1.45 10.05 -7.95
CA ASP A 219 -0.54 11.13 -8.37
C ASP A 219 -1.01 12.45 -7.78
N ILE A 220 -0.20 13.04 -6.92
CA ILE A 220 -0.48 14.31 -6.24
C ILE A 220 -0.29 15.53 -7.16
N LYS A 221 0.28 15.33 -8.35
CA LYS A 221 0.46 16.37 -9.38
C LYS A 221 1.19 17.61 -8.88
N ASN A 222 2.25 17.38 -8.12
CA ASN A 222 3.05 18.48 -7.52
C ASN A 222 2.20 19.45 -6.69
N ASN A 223 1.18 18.95 -6.00
CA ASN A 223 0.20 19.74 -5.23
C ASN A 223 -0.50 20.84 -6.05
N SER A 224 -0.59 20.69 -7.39
CA SER A 224 -1.13 21.72 -8.27
C SER A 224 -2.67 21.71 -8.38
N GLY A 225 -3.37 21.01 -7.50
CA GLY A 225 -4.82 20.89 -7.48
C GLY A 225 -5.28 19.51 -7.05
N SER A 226 -6.40 19.04 -7.60
CA SER A 226 -6.86 17.70 -7.31
C SER A 226 -5.93 16.66 -7.93
N GLY A 227 -5.48 15.72 -7.14
CA GLY A 227 -4.70 14.58 -7.62
C GLY A 227 -5.51 13.63 -8.50
N GLU A 228 -4.84 12.70 -9.13
CA GLU A 228 -5.37 11.74 -10.08
C GLU A 228 -5.06 10.30 -9.67
N ILE A 229 -5.85 9.35 -10.15
CA ILE A 229 -5.58 7.92 -10.01
C ILE A 229 -5.29 7.38 -11.40
N TYR A 230 -4.20 6.66 -11.50
CA TYR A 230 -3.82 5.91 -12.71
C TYR A 230 -3.93 4.42 -12.45
N ARG A 231 -4.32 3.67 -13.48
CA ARG A 231 -4.23 2.22 -13.49
C ARG A 231 -3.14 1.76 -14.46
N PHE A 232 -2.50 0.66 -14.12
CA PHE A 232 -1.49 -0.02 -14.92
C PHE A 232 -1.87 -1.49 -15.06
N ASP A 233 -1.50 -2.08 -16.19
CA ASP A 233 -1.62 -3.53 -16.43
C ASP A 233 -0.32 -4.21 -16.01
N MET A 234 -0.35 -4.94 -14.89
CA MET A 234 0.83 -5.65 -14.35
C MET A 234 1.27 -6.84 -15.21
N THR A 235 0.46 -7.29 -16.20
CA THR A 235 0.89 -8.30 -17.16
C THR A 235 1.82 -7.76 -18.24
N ALA A 236 1.84 -6.43 -18.41
CA ALA A 236 2.66 -5.78 -19.41
C ALA A 236 4.16 -5.84 -19.06
N GLU A 237 4.99 -5.88 -20.10
CA GLU A 237 6.45 -5.81 -19.95
C GLU A 237 6.89 -4.47 -19.35
N LYS A 238 6.22 -3.38 -19.73
CA LYS A 238 6.41 -2.01 -19.22
C LYS A 238 5.10 -1.42 -18.76
N GLY A 239 5.14 -0.67 -17.66
CA GLY A 239 3.99 0.05 -17.14
C GLY A 239 3.59 1.21 -18.06
N THR A 240 2.30 1.31 -18.34
CA THR A 240 1.72 2.44 -19.07
C THR A 240 0.58 2.99 -18.24
N PRO A 241 0.67 4.25 -17.76
CA PRO A 241 -0.38 4.84 -16.97
C PRO A 241 -1.63 5.11 -17.81
N VAL A 242 -2.78 4.72 -17.29
CA VAL A 242 -4.09 5.05 -17.86
C VAL A 242 -4.90 5.75 -16.79
N LEU A 243 -5.28 7.01 -17.06
CA LEU A 243 -6.10 7.79 -16.12
C LEU A 243 -7.41 7.08 -15.81
N VAL A 244 -7.80 7.07 -14.55
CA VAL A 244 -9.11 6.62 -14.05
C VAL A 244 -10.01 7.84 -13.83
N PRO A 245 -10.93 8.16 -14.77
CA PRO A 245 -11.87 9.27 -14.61
C PRO A 245 -12.80 9.04 -13.42
N ARG A 246 -13.07 10.11 -12.66
CA ARG A 246 -13.96 10.08 -11.49
C ARG A 246 -15.23 10.85 -11.74
N THR A 247 -16.34 10.40 -11.14
CA THR A 247 -17.63 11.11 -11.18
C THR A 247 -18.35 10.98 -9.82
N PRO A 248 -18.72 12.09 -9.14
CA PRO A 248 -18.30 13.47 -9.46
C PRO A 248 -16.77 13.66 -9.35
N ASN A 249 -16.26 14.69 -9.97
CA ASN A 249 -14.84 15.01 -9.93
C ASN A 249 -14.53 15.97 -8.76
N ASP A 250 -14.93 15.56 -7.55
CA ASP A 250 -14.62 16.33 -6.35
C ASP A 250 -13.11 16.30 -6.07
N PRO A 251 -12.55 17.37 -5.53
CA PRO A 251 -11.12 17.44 -5.29
C PRO A 251 -10.69 16.47 -4.19
N ILE A 252 -9.65 15.69 -4.49
CA ILE A 252 -8.91 14.89 -3.54
C ILE A 252 -7.53 15.54 -3.45
N LEU A 253 -7.11 15.88 -2.24
CA LEU A 253 -5.95 16.74 -1.99
C LEU A 253 -5.02 16.10 -0.97
N ASP A 254 -3.75 16.45 -1.02
CA ASP A 254 -2.79 16.05 0.00
C ASP A 254 -2.73 14.53 0.19
N PHE A 255 -2.63 13.83 -0.94
CA PHE A 255 -2.63 12.36 -1.00
C PHE A 255 -1.42 11.77 -0.29
N ASP A 256 -1.66 10.61 0.30
CA ASP A 256 -0.63 9.70 0.74
C ASP A 256 -0.94 8.28 0.23
N ALA A 257 -0.89 7.24 1.07
CA ALA A 257 -1.17 5.88 0.63
C ALA A 257 -2.61 5.72 0.13
N ILE A 258 -2.78 4.77 -0.78
CA ILE A 258 -4.08 4.28 -1.24
C ILE A 258 -4.24 2.80 -0.89
N TYR A 259 -5.45 2.34 -0.66
CA TYR A 259 -5.71 0.99 -0.20
C TYR A 259 -6.98 0.39 -0.81
N LEU A 260 -6.92 -0.88 -1.22
CA LEU A 260 -8.05 -1.67 -1.69
C LEU A 260 -8.42 -2.72 -0.64
N PRO A 261 -9.35 -2.44 0.30
CA PRO A 261 -9.70 -3.41 1.33
C PRO A 261 -10.17 -4.73 0.73
N PRO A 262 -9.56 -5.88 1.11
CA PRO A 262 -9.90 -7.21 0.61
C PRO A 262 -11.38 -7.54 0.69
N LYS A 263 -12.08 -7.10 1.75
CA LYS A 263 -13.52 -7.34 1.95
C LYS A 263 -14.40 -6.83 0.81
N TYR A 264 -13.95 -5.84 0.03
CA TYR A 264 -14.72 -5.30 -1.09
C TYR A 264 -14.30 -5.87 -2.45
N GLY A 265 -13.42 -6.86 -2.47
CA GLY A 265 -13.06 -7.59 -3.69
C GLY A 265 -12.46 -6.70 -4.78
N GLY A 266 -11.64 -5.73 -4.41
CA GLY A 266 -10.95 -4.82 -5.34
C GLY A 266 -11.83 -3.74 -5.96
N LYS A 267 -13.03 -3.49 -5.42
CA LYS A 267 -13.99 -2.53 -5.99
C LYS A 267 -14.07 -1.20 -5.25
N VAL A 268 -13.52 -1.10 -4.06
CA VAL A 268 -13.51 0.11 -3.23
C VAL A 268 -12.07 0.50 -2.99
N LEU A 269 -11.73 1.75 -3.29
CA LEU A 269 -10.42 2.35 -3.04
C LEU A 269 -10.57 3.40 -1.96
N LEU A 270 -9.74 3.31 -0.96
CA LEU A 270 -9.55 4.29 0.11
C LEU A 270 -8.30 5.10 -0.20
N ILE A 271 -8.38 6.41 -0.09
CA ILE A 271 -7.28 7.34 -0.34
C ILE A 271 -7.06 8.15 0.92
N SER A 272 -5.91 7.99 1.53
CA SER A 272 -5.52 8.79 2.69
C SER A 272 -5.16 10.21 2.25
N GLU A 273 -5.75 11.19 2.93
CA GLU A 273 -5.49 12.62 2.75
C GLU A 273 -5.05 13.19 4.10
N HIS A 274 -3.79 13.59 4.23
CA HIS A 274 -3.14 13.91 5.52
C HIS A 274 -4.02 14.72 6.48
N SER A 275 -4.45 15.90 6.02
CA SER A 275 -5.19 16.85 6.87
C SER A 275 -6.71 16.69 6.80
N ARG A 276 -7.23 15.85 5.89
CA ARG A 276 -8.66 15.80 5.58
C ARG A 276 -9.33 14.51 6.03
N GLY A 277 -8.66 13.36 5.89
CA GLY A 277 -9.21 12.06 6.22
C GLY A 277 -9.09 11.03 5.11
N VAL A 278 -10.14 10.31 4.78
CA VAL A 278 -10.14 9.24 3.78
C VAL A 278 -11.19 9.49 2.71
N SER A 279 -10.76 9.70 1.47
CA SER A 279 -11.66 9.71 0.31
C SER A 279 -11.98 8.28 -0.14
N VAL A 280 -13.25 8.05 -0.47
CA VAL A 280 -13.76 6.73 -0.85
C VAL A 280 -14.20 6.75 -2.31
N LEU A 281 -13.61 5.87 -3.12
CA LEU A 281 -13.94 5.65 -4.51
C LEU A 281 -14.48 4.23 -4.74
N ARG A 282 -15.34 4.07 -5.75
CA ARG A 282 -15.87 2.77 -6.14
C ARG A 282 -15.73 2.53 -7.65
N SER A 283 -15.19 1.37 -8.03
CA SER A 283 -15.30 0.83 -9.38
C SER A 283 -16.45 -0.17 -9.43
N ALA A 284 -17.35 -0.03 -10.40
CA ALA A 284 -18.54 -0.88 -10.50
C ALA A 284 -18.20 -2.38 -10.68
N ASP A 285 -17.15 -2.67 -11.41
CA ASP A 285 -16.75 -4.04 -11.78
C ASP A 285 -15.32 -4.43 -11.30
N GLY A 286 -14.60 -3.50 -10.66
CA GLY A 286 -13.21 -3.70 -10.22
C GLY A 286 -12.16 -3.57 -11.32
N LYS A 287 -12.54 -3.16 -12.54
CA LYS A 287 -11.58 -2.96 -13.64
C LYS A 287 -10.94 -1.58 -13.65
N TRP A 288 -11.48 -0.66 -12.86
CA TRP A 288 -10.96 0.69 -12.71
C TRP A 288 -10.80 1.46 -14.03
N GLU A 289 -11.73 1.21 -15.00
CA GLU A 289 -11.82 2.03 -16.20
C GLU A 289 -12.40 3.40 -15.91
N THR A 290 -13.28 3.46 -14.91
CA THR A 290 -13.84 4.66 -14.31
C THR A 290 -14.08 4.42 -12.83
N ALA A 291 -14.19 5.48 -12.03
CA ALA A 291 -14.55 5.41 -10.63
C ALA A 291 -15.66 6.39 -10.27
N GLU A 292 -16.50 6.01 -9.30
CA GLU A 292 -17.44 6.87 -8.62
C GLU A 292 -16.78 7.40 -7.35
N TYR A 293 -16.80 8.73 -7.15
CA TYR A 293 -16.41 9.33 -5.88
C TYR A 293 -17.61 9.31 -4.93
N LEU A 294 -17.49 8.62 -3.80
CA LEU A 294 -18.59 8.41 -2.85
C LEU A 294 -18.62 9.45 -1.73
N GLY A 295 -17.47 10.00 -1.36
CA GLY A 295 -17.36 10.99 -0.32
C GLY A 295 -16.03 10.96 0.44
N LEU A 296 -15.94 11.86 1.41
CA LEU A 296 -14.80 12.00 2.33
C LEU A 296 -15.24 11.61 3.75
N ILE A 297 -14.51 10.71 4.38
CA ILE A 297 -14.59 10.43 5.82
C ILE A 297 -13.57 11.34 6.48
N PRO A 298 -13.98 12.32 7.30
CA PRO A 298 -13.05 13.27 7.90
C PRO A 298 -12.15 12.59 8.93
N ASN A 299 -10.99 13.18 9.18
CA ASN A 299 -10.11 12.80 10.29
C ASN A 299 -10.88 12.82 11.62
N ASP A 300 -10.48 11.95 12.54
CA ASP A 300 -11.05 11.92 13.87
C ASP A 300 -10.77 13.25 14.58
N PRO A 301 -11.81 13.98 15.01
CA PRO A 301 -11.62 15.28 15.67
C PRO A 301 -10.98 15.19 17.06
N THR A 302 -10.80 13.98 17.58
CA THR A 302 -10.11 13.75 18.87
C THR A 302 -8.60 13.54 18.71
N LEU A 303 -8.10 13.46 17.44
CA LEU A 303 -6.67 13.41 17.21
C LEU A 303 -6.02 14.72 17.65
N ASP A 304 -4.89 14.60 18.32
CA ASP A 304 -4.05 15.74 18.68
C ASP A 304 -3.66 16.57 17.47
N GLU A 305 -3.39 17.86 17.67
CA GLU A 305 -2.85 18.71 16.61
C GLU A 305 -1.59 18.08 15.99
N GLY A 306 -1.55 18.07 14.67
CA GLY A 306 -0.41 17.56 13.90
C GLY A 306 -0.50 16.09 13.49
N GLY A 307 -1.54 15.37 13.89
CA GLY A 307 -1.79 14.03 13.35
C GLY A 307 -2.18 14.09 11.88
N ALA A 308 -1.49 13.34 11.02
CA ALA A 308 -1.75 13.21 9.61
C ALA A 308 -2.19 11.77 9.29
N ASN A 309 -3.30 11.63 8.54
CA ASN A 309 -3.72 10.31 8.07
C ASN A 309 -2.85 9.88 6.89
N THR A 310 -1.94 8.94 7.10
CA THR A 310 -0.97 8.47 6.10
C THR A 310 -1.45 7.25 5.34
N ALA A 311 -2.15 6.32 6.03
CA ALA A 311 -2.62 5.09 5.41
C ALA A 311 -3.96 4.62 5.97
N THR A 312 -4.52 3.59 5.35
CA THR A 312 -5.64 2.81 5.86
C THR A 312 -5.31 1.32 5.78
N VAL A 313 -5.83 0.52 6.69
CA VAL A 313 -5.62 -0.93 6.72
C VAL A 313 -6.90 -1.66 7.11
N GLU A 314 -7.15 -2.83 6.49
CA GLU A 314 -8.21 -3.76 6.94
C GLU A 314 -7.63 -4.79 7.92
N ILE A 315 -8.21 -4.87 9.11
CA ILE A 315 -7.87 -5.88 10.12
C ILE A 315 -9.12 -6.73 10.37
N SER A 316 -9.12 -7.96 9.89
CA SER A 316 -10.25 -8.92 10.08
C SER A 316 -11.63 -8.37 9.71
N GLY A 317 -11.70 -7.59 8.63
CA GLY A 317 -12.95 -7.04 8.11
C GLY A 317 -13.32 -5.66 8.66
N ASN A 318 -12.61 -5.12 9.64
CA ASN A 318 -12.71 -3.73 10.08
C ASN A 318 -11.64 -2.87 9.40
N ILE A 319 -11.96 -1.61 9.13
CA ILE A 319 -11.09 -0.67 8.43
C ILE A 319 -10.64 0.43 9.37
N TYR A 320 -9.34 0.67 9.40
CA TYR A 320 -8.71 1.61 10.31
C TYR A 320 -7.91 2.67 9.57
N MET A 321 -7.92 3.90 10.09
CA MET A 321 -6.96 4.95 9.74
C MET A 321 -5.65 4.70 10.48
N VAL A 322 -4.53 4.91 9.77
CA VAL A 322 -3.17 4.98 10.34
C VAL A 322 -2.76 6.43 10.37
N VAL A 323 -2.26 6.90 11.50
CA VAL A 323 -1.96 8.32 11.73
C VAL A 323 -0.52 8.50 12.17
N GLU A 324 0.17 9.43 11.52
CA GLU A 324 1.54 9.85 11.79
C GLU A 324 1.58 11.27 12.38
N TRP A 325 2.59 11.58 13.19
CA TRP A 325 2.83 12.91 13.79
C TRP A 325 4.21 13.45 13.38
N PHE A 326 4.32 13.89 12.13
CA PHE A 326 5.56 14.43 11.56
C PHE A 326 6.14 15.62 12.33
N GLY A 327 5.30 16.39 13.03
CA GLY A 327 5.67 17.58 13.76
C GLY A 327 6.13 17.36 15.22
N ASP A 328 6.10 16.13 15.73
CA ASP A 328 6.52 15.86 17.10
C ASP A 328 8.02 16.17 17.30
N PRO A 329 8.39 16.91 18.36
CA PRO A 329 9.79 17.25 18.60
C PRO A 329 10.65 16.01 18.81
N ILE A 330 11.76 15.92 18.06
CA ILE A 330 12.70 14.80 18.17
C ILE A 330 13.36 14.81 19.56
N VAL A 331 13.35 13.65 20.23
CA VAL A 331 14.06 13.46 21.51
C VAL A 331 15.57 13.44 21.27
N ALA A 332 16.30 14.21 22.04
CA ALA A 332 17.75 14.31 21.92
C ALA A 332 18.43 12.92 22.00
N GLY A 333 19.23 12.60 20.98
CA GLY A 333 19.92 11.30 20.85
C GLY A 333 19.09 10.18 20.23
N THR A 334 17.88 10.49 19.73
CA THR A 334 17.03 9.54 18.98
C THR A 334 16.68 10.09 17.60
N SER A 335 15.95 9.33 16.79
CA SER A 335 15.46 9.77 15.48
C SER A 335 14.00 10.24 15.50
N ALA A 336 13.28 10.05 16.61
CA ALA A 336 11.83 10.27 16.70
C ALA A 336 11.43 11.11 17.91
N GLY A 337 10.15 11.48 18.02
CA GLY A 337 9.54 12.10 19.17
C GLY A 337 9.42 11.17 20.38
N ASN A 338 8.62 11.55 21.38
CA ASN A 338 8.43 10.79 22.62
C ASN A 338 7.06 10.12 22.75
N ARG A 339 6.30 10.02 21.68
CA ARG A 339 4.95 9.43 21.68
C ARG A 339 5.02 7.93 21.96
N THR A 340 4.04 7.45 22.74
CA THR A 340 3.92 6.03 23.12
C THR A 340 2.64 5.39 22.62
N GLU A 341 1.58 6.18 22.39
CA GLU A 341 0.27 5.70 22.00
C GLU A 341 -0.07 6.19 20.59
N PHE A 342 -0.48 5.27 19.75
CA PHE A 342 -0.85 5.54 18.35
C PHE A 342 -2.24 4.94 18.10
N PRO A 343 -3.28 5.77 17.94
CA PRO A 343 -4.62 5.29 17.68
C PRO A 343 -4.78 4.83 16.23
N LEU A 344 -5.36 3.66 16.03
CA LEU A 344 -5.95 3.24 14.78
C LEU A 344 -7.45 3.49 14.87
N THR A 345 -7.93 4.55 14.26
CA THR A 345 -9.35 4.91 14.32
C THR A 345 -10.17 4.00 13.42
N ASP A 346 -11.15 3.29 13.99
CA ASP A 346 -12.09 2.45 13.25
C ASP A 346 -13.05 3.32 12.43
N ILE A 347 -13.00 3.18 11.10
CA ILE A 347 -13.86 3.89 10.14
C ILE A 347 -14.79 2.96 9.38
N THR A 348 -14.93 1.71 9.80
CA THR A 348 -15.72 0.69 9.10
C THR A 348 -17.13 1.16 8.81
N ASP A 349 -17.83 1.64 9.83
CA ASP A 349 -19.22 2.12 9.71
C ASP A 349 -19.35 3.34 8.76
N GLN A 350 -18.33 4.20 8.73
CA GLN A 350 -18.30 5.36 7.86
C GLN A 350 -18.14 4.95 6.39
N VAL A 351 -17.24 4.00 6.12
CA VAL A 351 -17.09 3.43 4.77
C VAL A 351 -18.37 2.75 4.32
N GLU A 352 -18.97 1.87 5.16
CA GLU A 352 -20.20 1.15 4.83
C GLU A 352 -21.38 2.08 4.54
N LYS A 353 -21.46 3.24 5.19
CA LYS A 353 -22.51 4.25 4.93
C LYS A 353 -22.37 4.94 3.59
N LEU A 354 -21.17 4.99 3.03
CA LEU A 354 -20.92 5.60 1.71
C LEU A 354 -21.15 4.61 0.56
N LEU A 355 -21.06 3.30 0.80
CA LEU A 355 -21.25 2.24 -0.19
C LEU A 355 -22.73 1.95 -0.49
#